data_89ae50568bf5acc1ed94fd2fcfb40129
#
_entry.id   89ae50568bf5acc1ed94fd2fcfb40129
#
_cell.length_a   1.000
_cell.length_b   1.000
_cell.length_c   1.000
_cell.angle_alpha   90.00
_cell.angle_beta   90.00
_cell.angle_gamma   90.00
#
_symmetry.space_group_name_H-M   'P 1'
#
loop_
_entity.id
_entity.type
_entity.pdbx_description
1 polymer ?
#
loop_
_entity_poly.entity_id
_entity_poly.type
_entity_poly.pdbx_seq_one_letter_code
_entity_poly.pdbx_strand_id
1 'polypeptide(L)'
;MIVHYGASGKDRKKLAEVIAKEIGVDAIYQGPPTFSYQMDYFTVDREGALVIDDASYSDETERVLERIEMEGFERIDEGSDTGLAIQMPMMTGDEISRLEALIESKESLIKKAIGTENLMVCEKDGKLDFPWFKADANPDEVKAYMNFVTALCKMAKEAKRVTGKDRPVENEKYAFRCFLLRLGFIGDEYKTSRKVLLKNFSGSSAFKGGRENEIS
;
A
#
# COMPACT_ATOMS: atom_id res chain seq x y z
N MET A 1 13.98 -5.37 18.68
CA MET A 1 12.50 -5.52 18.60
C MET A 1 12.02 -4.91 17.29
N ILE A 2 11.05 -5.54 16.60
CA ILE A 2 10.45 -5.01 15.36
C ILE A 2 8.95 -4.89 15.60
N VAL A 3 8.37 -3.74 15.23
CA VAL A 3 6.94 -3.48 15.37
C VAL A 3 6.41 -2.99 14.00
N HIS A 4 5.44 -3.68 13.43
CA HIS A 4 4.87 -3.34 12.14
C HIS A 4 3.66 -2.42 12.29
N TYR A 5 3.66 -1.29 11.55
CA TYR A 5 2.55 -0.31 11.54
C TYR A 5 1.90 -0.19 10.15
N GLY A 6 2.39 -0.93 9.14
CA GLY A 6 1.88 -0.88 7.77
C GLY A 6 1.97 0.50 7.10
N ALA A 7 2.82 1.36 7.63
CA ALA A 7 2.99 2.70 7.11
C ALA A 7 3.69 2.67 5.75
N SER A 8 3.03 3.15 4.69
CA SER A 8 3.58 3.21 3.34
C SER A 8 3.62 4.65 2.80
N GLY A 9 4.49 4.92 1.86
CA GLY A 9 4.56 6.22 1.19
C GLY A 9 4.66 7.41 2.16
N LYS A 10 3.65 8.28 2.18
CA LYS A 10 3.61 9.46 3.06
C LYS A 10 3.44 9.12 4.53
N ASP A 11 2.73 8.03 4.83
CA ASP A 11 2.47 7.61 6.22
C ASP A 11 3.75 7.12 6.88
N ARG A 12 4.68 6.52 6.13
CA ARG A 12 6.00 6.14 6.61
C ARG A 12 6.83 7.37 7.05
N LYS A 13 6.78 8.44 6.25
CA LYS A 13 7.44 9.70 6.61
C LYS A 13 6.79 10.30 7.85
N LYS A 14 5.44 10.30 7.93
CA LYS A 14 4.71 10.78 9.09
C LYS A 14 5.05 9.98 10.35
N LEU A 15 5.14 8.65 10.24
CA LEU A 15 5.55 7.78 11.34
C LEU A 15 6.95 8.17 11.84
N ALA A 16 7.92 8.35 10.95
CA ALA A 16 9.26 8.79 11.32
C ALA A 16 9.26 10.18 11.97
N GLU A 17 8.46 11.13 11.49
CA GLU A 17 8.32 12.47 12.07
C GLU A 17 7.70 12.43 13.47
N VAL A 18 6.74 11.54 13.74
CA VAL A 18 6.13 11.33 15.06
C VAL A 18 7.18 10.85 16.06
N ILE A 19 7.96 9.84 15.68
CA ILE A 19 9.05 9.29 16.52
C ILE A 19 10.10 10.37 16.79
N ALA A 20 10.60 11.00 15.75
CA ALA A 20 11.61 12.06 15.82
C ALA A 20 11.20 13.20 16.78
N LYS A 21 9.94 13.61 16.71
CA LYS A 21 9.37 14.65 17.59
C LYS A 21 9.30 14.20 19.05
N GLU A 22 8.93 12.93 19.30
CA GLU A 22 8.80 12.41 20.67
C GLU A 22 10.16 12.32 21.38
N ILE A 23 11.21 11.89 20.65
CA ILE A 23 12.56 11.75 21.21
C ILE A 23 13.43 13.01 21.03
N GLY A 24 12.93 14.04 20.34
CA GLY A 24 13.61 15.33 20.18
C GLY A 24 14.80 15.32 19.22
N VAL A 25 14.79 14.47 18.20
CA VAL A 25 15.82 14.38 17.16
C VAL A 25 15.22 14.59 15.76
N ASP A 26 16.07 14.66 14.74
CA ASP A 26 15.63 14.75 13.35
C ASP A 26 15.49 13.35 12.71
N ALA A 27 14.45 13.15 11.91
CA ALA A 27 14.31 11.96 11.08
C ALA A 27 15.19 12.07 9.83
N ILE A 28 16.27 11.29 9.76
CA ILE A 28 17.23 11.30 8.66
C ILE A 28 16.88 10.21 7.65
N TYR A 29 16.50 10.62 6.44
CA TYR A 29 16.27 9.67 5.35
C TYR A 29 17.58 9.17 4.77
N GLN A 30 17.79 7.85 4.77
CA GLN A 30 19.05 7.21 4.37
C GLN A 30 19.19 7.00 2.87
N GLY A 31 18.10 7.14 2.09
CA GLY A 31 18.17 6.87 0.64
C GLY A 31 18.49 5.43 0.29
N PRO A 32 18.86 5.17 -1.01
CA PRO A 32 19.25 3.84 -1.45
C PRO A 32 20.54 3.35 -0.75
N PRO A 33 20.66 2.05 -0.42
CA PRO A 33 19.74 0.95 -0.74
C PRO A 33 18.64 0.71 0.31
N THR A 34 18.75 1.28 1.50
CA THR A 34 17.89 0.95 2.64
C THR A 34 16.53 1.63 2.56
N PHE A 35 16.46 2.85 2.01
CA PHE A 35 15.26 3.69 1.96
C PHE A 35 14.60 3.91 3.34
N SER A 36 15.37 3.75 4.43
CA SER A 36 14.89 3.86 5.81
C SER A 36 14.97 5.30 6.32
N TYR A 37 14.26 5.57 7.43
CA TYR A 37 14.42 6.76 8.25
C TYR A 37 15.12 6.36 9.53
N GLN A 38 16.21 7.04 9.85
CA GLN A 38 16.99 6.83 11.08
C GLN A 38 16.72 7.97 12.07
N MET A 39 16.41 7.62 13.30
CA MET A 39 16.19 8.52 14.43
C MET A 39 16.86 7.90 15.66
N ASP A 40 18.11 8.25 15.91
CA ASP A 40 18.95 7.65 16.95
C ASP A 40 18.97 6.09 16.83
N TYR A 41 18.48 5.36 17.81
CA TYR A 41 18.38 3.89 17.79
C TYR A 41 17.03 3.37 17.26
N PHE A 42 16.15 4.26 16.82
CA PHE A 42 14.93 3.91 16.09
C PHE A 42 15.15 3.97 14.59
N THR A 43 14.66 2.97 13.88
CA THR A 43 14.69 2.95 12.41
C THR A 43 13.31 2.61 11.89
N VAL A 44 12.75 3.46 11.03
CA VAL A 44 11.59 3.10 10.23
C VAL A 44 12.10 2.58 8.90
N ASP A 45 11.93 1.30 8.67
CA ASP A 45 12.42 0.63 7.48
C ASP A 45 11.59 0.94 6.23
N ARG A 46 11.93 0.30 5.13
CA ARG A 46 11.26 0.47 3.86
C ARG A 46 9.82 -0.02 3.87
N GLU A 47 9.52 -1.06 4.64
CA GLU A 47 8.22 -1.69 4.80
C GLU A 47 7.31 -0.94 5.78
N GLY A 48 7.82 0.12 6.44
CA GLY A 48 7.10 0.86 7.46
C GLY A 48 7.08 0.18 8.81
N ALA A 49 8.00 -0.74 9.03
CA ALA A 49 8.23 -1.33 10.35
C ALA A 49 9.17 -0.43 11.16
N LEU A 50 8.86 -0.30 12.45
CA LEU A 50 9.74 0.31 13.43
C LEU A 50 10.69 -0.75 13.98
N VAL A 51 11.96 -0.61 13.66
CA VAL A 51 13.06 -1.43 14.19
C VAL A 51 13.69 -0.69 15.35
N ILE A 52 13.77 -1.35 16.52
CA ILE A 52 14.34 -0.83 17.74
C ILE A 52 15.48 -1.77 18.14
N ASP A 53 16.67 -1.23 18.41
CA ASP A 53 17.77 -2.03 18.92
C ASP A 53 17.39 -2.60 20.30
N ASP A 54 17.50 -3.92 20.47
CA ASP A 54 17.10 -4.62 21.70
C ASP A 54 17.89 -4.15 22.94
N ALA A 55 19.09 -3.61 22.73
CA ALA A 55 19.89 -3.01 23.81
C ALA A 55 19.33 -1.68 24.34
N SER A 56 18.36 -1.08 23.62
CA SER A 56 17.84 0.27 23.88
C SER A 56 16.39 0.27 24.39
N TYR A 57 15.87 -0.89 24.83
CA TYR A 57 14.51 -0.96 25.38
C TYR A 57 14.45 -0.20 26.73
N SER A 58 13.69 0.87 26.79
CA SER A 58 13.61 1.79 27.93
C SER A 58 12.20 2.40 28.04
N ASP A 59 11.95 3.15 29.11
CA ASP A 59 10.73 3.96 29.29
C ASP A 59 10.48 4.92 28.10
N GLU A 60 11.52 5.31 27.38
CA GLU A 60 11.44 6.12 26.18
C GLU A 60 10.83 5.34 25.02
N THR A 61 11.19 4.07 24.86
CA THR A 61 10.58 3.18 23.87
C THR A 61 9.08 3.04 24.09
N GLU A 62 8.65 2.85 25.35
CA GLU A 62 7.21 2.75 25.67
C GLU A 62 6.47 4.04 25.31
N ARG A 63 7.02 5.21 25.67
CA ARG A 63 6.44 6.52 25.30
C ARG A 63 6.34 6.71 23.81
N VAL A 64 7.35 6.30 23.03
CA VAL A 64 7.33 6.37 21.57
C VAL A 64 6.22 5.48 21.01
N LEU A 65 6.08 4.25 21.51
CA LEU A 65 5.04 3.32 21.06
C LEU A 65 3.63 3.85 21.36
N GLU A 66 3.40 4.37 22.56
CA GLU A 66 2.15 5.02 22.95
C GLU A 66 1.85 6.24 22.06
N ARG A 67 2.87 7.06 21.79
CA ARG A 67 2.71 8.25 20.93
C ARG A 67 2.32 7.89 19.52
N ILE A 68 2.89 6.85 18.94
CA ILE A 68 2.56 6.34 17.61
C ILE A 68 1.09 5.92 17.55
N GLU A 69 0.61 5.19 18.56
CA GLU A 69 -0.80 4.78 18.65
C GLU A 69 -1.76 5.97 18.78
N MET A 70 -1.39 6.98 19.60
CA MET A 70 -2.18 8.21 19.75
C MET A 70 -2.30 9.02 18.45
N GLU A 71 -1.32 8.95 17.55
CA GLU A 71 -1.35 9.59 16.23
C GLU A 71 -2.11 8.75 15.17
N GLY A 72 -2.71 7.63 15.61
CA GLY A 72 -3.59 6.80 14.78
C GLY A 72 -2.89 5.71 13.97
N PHE A 73 -1.64 5.38 14.30
CA PHE A 73 -0.97 4.21 13.74
C PHE A 73 -1.31 2.98 14.59
N GLU A 74 -1.97 2.01 13.99
CA GLU A 74 -2.28 0.74 14.64
C GLU A 74 -1.14 -0.27 14.42
N ARG A 75 -0.78 -1.00 15.47
CA ARG A 75 0.18 -2.11 15.36
C ARG A 75 -0.44 -3.23 14.54
N ILE A 76 0.34 -3.75 13.59
CA ILE A 76 -0.01 -4.97 12.88
C ILE A 76 0.68 -6.11 13.63
N ASP A 77 -0.11 -6.87 14.39
CA ASP A 77 0.40 -8.08 15.04
C ASP A 77 0.74 -9.11 13.97
N GLU A 78 1.98 -9.57 13.92
CA GLU A 78 2.41 -10.67 13.02
C GLU A 78 1.61 -11.98 13.26
N GLY A 79 0.85 -12.05 14.35
CA GLY A 79 0.01 -13.18 14.73
C GLY A 79 -1.44 -13.10 14.25
N SER A 80 -1.92 -11.96 13.73
CA SER A 80 -3.27 -11.83 13.16
C SER A 80 -3.27 -12.01 11.63
N ASP A 81 -2.64 -13.09 11.16
CA ASP A 81 -2.69 -13.52 9.75
C ASP A 81 -4.09 -14.07 9.42
N THR A 82 -5.10 -13.22 9.50
CA THR A 82 -6.48 -13.54 9.11
C THR A 82 -6.78 -13.09 7.69
N GLY A 83 -5.78 -12.61 6.96
CA GLY A 83 -5.90 -12.10 5.60
C GLY A 83 -5.37 -13.10 4.54
N LEU A 84 -5.86 -12.95 3.31
CA LEU A 84 -5.27 -13.58 2.15
C LEU A 84 -4.10 -12.72 1.66
N ALA A 85 -2.90 -13.26 1.67
CA ALA A 85 -1.71 -12.66 1.08
C ALA A 85 -1.42 -13.27 -0.30
N ILE A 86 -1.03 -12.44 -1.26
CA ILE A 86 -0.59 -12.88 -2.58
C ILE A 86 0.91 -12.71 -2.67
N GLN A 87 1.62 -13.80 -2.98
CA GLN A 87 3.07 -13.79 -3.14
C GLN A 87 3.49 -13.69 -4.59
N MET A 88 4.45 -12.83 -4.85
CA MET A 88 5.07 -12.63 -6.17
C MET A 88 6.58 -12.87 -6.11
N PRO A 89 7.21 -13.29 -7.21
CA PRO A 89 8.66 -13.40 -7.28
C PRO A 89 9.33 -12.06 -6.95
N MET A 90 10.48 -12.14 -6.28
CA MET A 90 11.28 -10.97 -5.95
C MET A 90 11.57 -10.11 -7.18
N MET A 91 11.62 -8.81 -6.98
CA MET A 91 11.90 -7.80 -7.99
C MET A 91 13.21 -7.05 -7.62
N THR A 92 13.82 -6.37 -8.58
CA THR A 92 14.98 -5.51 -8.29
C THR A 92 14.57 -4.28 -7.48
N GLY A 93 15.51 -3.66 -6.75
CA GLY A 93 15.24 -2.47 -5.95
C GLY A 93 14.57 -1.33 -6.75
N ASP A 94 15.03 -1.11 -7.99
CA ASP A 94 14.43 -0.10 -8.88
C ASP A 94 13.00 -0.47 -9.32
N GLU A 95 12.73 -1.76 -9.55
CA GLU A 95 11.38 -2.24 -9.88
C GLU A 95 10.43 -2.11 -8.71
N ILE A 96 10.90 -2.41 -7.49
CA ILE A 96 10.12 -2.25 -6.26
C ILE A 96 9.82 -0.76 -6.02
N SER A 97 10.80 0.13 -6.18
CA SER A 97 10.57 1.59 -6.06
C SER A 97 9.52 2.10 -7.06
N ARG A 98 9.51 1.55 -8.28
CA ARG A 98 8.47 1.87 -9.27
C ARG A 98 7.10 1.29 -8.89
N LEU A 99 7.06 0.09 -8.30
CA LEU A 99 5.85 -0.53 -7.80
C LEU A 99 5.23 0.29 -6.67
N GLU A 100 6.02 0.71 -5.70
CA GLU A 100 5.59 1.59 -4.60
C GLU A 100 5.04 2.92 -5.12
N ALA A 101 5.78 3.59 -6.02
CA ALA A 101 5.30 4.81 -6.63
C ALA A 101 4.00 4.62 -7.45
N LEU A 102 3.83 3.46 -8.09
CA LEU A 102 2.60 3.12 -8.80
C LEU A 102 1.42 2.94 -7.84
N ILE A 103 1.62 2.22 -6.75
CA ILE A 103 0.64 2.02 -5.68
C ILE A 103 0.28 3.38 -5.06
N GLU A 104 1.27 4.19 -4.66
CA GLU A 104 1.07 5.53 -4.09
C GLU A 104 0.26 6.44 -5.04
N SER A 105 0.54 6.38 -6.36
CA SER A 105 -0.17 7.20 -7.35
C SER A 105 -1.66 6.87 -7.49
N LYS A 106 -2.11 5.75 -6.94
CA LYS A 106 -3.48 5.22 -7.01
C LYS A 106 -3.99 4.72 -5.66
N GLU A 107 -3.34 5.12 -4.59
CA GLU A 107 -3.57 4.62 -3.24
C GLU A 107 -5.05 4.64 -2.85
N SER A 108 -5.70 5.81 -2.94
CA SER A 108 -7.10 5.99 -2.59
C SER A 108 -8.04 5.06 -3.38
N LEU A 109 -7.75 4.89 -4.67
CA LEU A 109 -8.55 4.04 -5.55
C LEU A 109 -8.31 2.56 -5.28
N ILE A 110 -7.07 2.14 -5.01
CA ILE A 110 -6.73 0.74 -4.71
C ILE A 110 -7.32 0.34 -3.35
N LYS A 111 -7.14 1.17 -2.31
CA LYS A 111 -7.76 0.95 -1.00
C LYS A 111 -9.25 0.73 -1.12
N LYS A 112 -9.94 1.59 -1.84
CA LYS A 112 -11.39 1.48 -2.07
C LYS A 112 -11.77 0.23 -2.88
N ALA A 113 -11.01 -0.11 -3.93
CA ALA A 113 -11.27 -1.26 -4.77
C ALA A 113 -11.22 -2.59 -3.99
N ILE A 114 -10.21 -2.74 -3.15
CA ILE A 114 -9.94 -3.95 -2.37
C ILE A 114 -10.74 -3.95 -1.06
N GLY A 115 -10.97 -2.78 -0.48
CA GLY A 115 -11.60 -2.63 0.84
C GLY A 115 -10.60 -2.86 1.97
N THR A 116 -9.39 -2.35 1.80
CA THR A 116 -8.30 -2.36 2.80
C THR A 116 -7.86 -0.95 3.11
N GLU A 117 -7.36 -0.74 4.31
CA GLU A 117 -6.72 0.53 4.69
C GLU A 117 -5.20 0.49 4.52
N ASN A 118 -4.64 -0.70 4.35
CA ASN A 118 -3.20 -0.90 4.23
C ASN A 118 -2.82 -1.51 2.87
N LEU A 119 -1.84 -0.90 2.20
CA LEU A 119 -1.26 -1.36 0.95
C LEU A 119 0.25 -1.65 1.10
N MET A 120 0.65 -2.14 2.28
CA MET A 120 2.02 -2.56 2.53
C MET A 120 2.42 -3.67 1.56
N VAL A 121 3.63 -3.58 1.04
CA VAL A 121 4.30 -4.65 0.30
C VAL A 121 5.53 -5.02 1.10
N CYS A 122 5.64 -6.25 1.54
CA CYS A 122 6.77 -6.72 2.34
C CYS A 122 7.55 -7.83 1.65
N GLU A 123 8.78 -8.04 2.07
CA GLU A 123 9.58 -9.18 1.67
C GLU A 123 9.40 -10.29 2.70
N LYS A 124 8.98 -11.48 2.23
CA LYS A 124 8.85 -12.68 3.03
C LYS A 124 9.39 -13.88 2.26
N ASP A 125 10.34 -14.61 2.84
CA ASP A 125 10.94 -15.81 2.23
C ASP A 125 11.50 -15.59 0.81
N GLY A 126 12.11 -14.42 0.55
CA GLY A 126 12.67 -14.07 -0.76
C GLY A 126 11.61 -13.82 -1.84
N LYS A 127 10.39 -13.48 -1.44
CA LYS A 127 9.27 -13.10 -2.30
C LYS A 127 8.66 -11.78 -1.84
N LEU A 128 7.97 -11.10 -2.75
CA LEU A 128 7.13 -9.97 -2.40
C LEU A 128 5.76 -10.47 -1.94
N ASP A 129 5.35 -10.05 -0.75
CA ASP A 129 4.09 -10.41 -0.11
C ASP A 129 3.13 -9.22 -0.10
N PHE A 130 1.88 -9.46 -0.48
CA PHE A 130 0.81 -8.47 -0.57
C PHE A 130 -0.35 -8.89 0.35
N PRO A 131 -0.30 -8.57 1.65
CA PRO A 131 -1.30 -8.97 2.65
C PRO A 131 -2.53 -8.05 2.64
N TRP A 132 -3.09 -7.77 1.47
CA TRP A 132 -4.12 -6.74 1.28
C TRP A 132 -5.54 -7.27 1.32
N PHE A 133 -5.74 -8.58 1.30
CA PHE A 133 -7.01 -9.18 0.94
C PHE A 133 -7.64 -9.91 2.12
N LYS A 134 -8.98 -9.98 2.12
CA LYS A 134 -9.71 -10.68 3.16
C LYS A 134 -9.56 -12.19 3.05
N ALA A 135 -9.48 -12.89 4.19
CA ALA A 135 -9.37 -14.33 4.24
C ALA A 135 -10.58 -15.08 3.66
N ASP A 136 -11.76 -14.48 3.73
CA ASP A 136 -13.04 -15.01 3.26
C ASP A 136 -13.32 -14.74 1.78
N ALA A 137 -12.29 -14.33 1.00
CA ALA A 137 -12.42 -14.06 -0.43
C ALA A 137 -12.87 -15.32 -1.20
N ASN A 138 -13.91 -15.15 -2.01
CA ASN A 138 -14.39 -16.24 -2.87
C ASN A 138 -13.43 -16.48 -4.07
N PRO A 139 -13.57 -17.62 -4.81
CA PRO A 139 -12.65 -17.95 -5.92
C PRO A 139 -12.55 -16.87 -7.02
N ASP A 140 -13.62 -16.18 -7.35
CA ASP A 140 -13.61 -15.07 -8.33
C ASP A 140 -12.83 -13.86 -7.82
N GLU A 141 -12.95 -13.57 -6.54
CA GLU A 141 -12.20 -12.50 -5.85
C GLU A 141 -10.71 -12.85 -5.79
N VAL A 142 -10.36 -14.06 -5.37
CA VAL A 142 -8.96 -14.52 -5.34
C VAL A 142 -8.33 -14.40 -6.73
N LYS A 143 -9.03 -14.86 -7.78
CA LYS A 143 -8.56 -14.75 -9.16
C LYS A 143 -8.40 -13.27 -9.59
N ALA A 144 -9.35 -12.41 -9.23
CA ALA A 144 -9.27 -10.98 -9.55
C ALA A 144 -8.09 -10.30 -8.86
N TYR A 145 -7.83 -10.64 -7.60
CA TYR A 145 -6.73 -10.10 -6.81
C TYR A 145 -5.37 -10.60 -7.31
N MET A 146 -5.24 -11.88 -7.64
CA MET A 146 -4.02 -12.43 -8.26
C MET A 146 -3.71 -11.73 -9.59
N ASN A 147 -4.72 -11.57 -10.46
CA ASN A 147 -4.56 -10.86 -11.72
C ASN A 147 -4.12 -9.41 -11.49
N PHE A 148 -4.69 -8.75 -10.48
CA PHE A 148 -4.40 -7.35 -10.17
C PHE A 148 -2.96 -7.16 -9.69
N VAL A 149 -2.51 -7.93 -8.71
CA VAL A 149 -1.14 -7.87 -8.19
C VAL A 149 -0.13 -8.22 -9.30
N THR A 150 -0.40 -9.28 -10.08
CA THR A 150 0.45 -9.67 -11.21
C THR A 150 0.59 -8.53 -12.22
N ALA A 151 -0.51 -7.86 -12.55
CA ALA A 151 -0.49 -6.76 -13.51
C ALA A 151 0.21 -5.50 -12.97
N LEU A 152 0.10 -5.21 -11.66
CA LEU A 152 0.87 -4.15 -11.00
C LEU A 152 2.37 -4.42 -11.07
N CYS A 153 2.81 -5.61 -10.68
CA CYS A 153 4.21 -6.03 -10.75
C CYS A 153 4.75 -5.97 -12.20
N LYS A 154 3.97 -6.45 -13.18
CA LYS A 154 4.33 -6.37 -14.59
C LYS A 154 4.50 -4.91 -15.05
N MET A 155 3.55 -4.04 -14.75
CA MET A 155 3.63 -2.63 -15.10
C MET A 155 4.85 -1.96 -14.46
N ALA A 156 5.17 -2.26 -13.21
CA ALA A 156 6.35 -1.72 -12.52
C ALA A 156 7.66 -2.17 -13.17
N LYS A 157 7.75 -3.41 -13.67
CA LYS A 157 8.89 -3.93 -14.41
C LYS A 157 9.08 -3.23 -15.76
N GLU A 158 8.00 -3.03 -16.50
CA GLU A 158 8.01 -2.45 -17.85
C GLU A 158 8.12 -0.92 -17.85
N ALA A 159 7.73 -0.26 -16.75
CA ALA A 159 7.74 1.20 -16.66
C ALA A 159 9.17 1.75 -16.57
N LYS A 160 9.50 2.74 -17.40
CA LYS A 160 10.76 3.47 -17.29
C LYS A 160 10.77 4.47 -16.13
N ARG A 161 9.61 5.04 -15.81
CA ARG A 161 9.41 6.03 -14.74
C ARG A 161 7.96 5.99 -14.28
N VAL A 162 7.76 6.08 -12.96
CA VAL A 162 6.45 6.25 -12.33
C VAL A 162 6.51 7.48 -11.42
N THR A 163 5.43 8.27 -11.39
CA THR A 163 5.31 9.43 -10.50
C THR A 163 4.27 9.10 -9.42
N GLY A 164 4.71 9.06 -8.18
CA GLY A 164 3.89 8.72 -7.01
C GLY A 164 3.02 9.88 -6.53
N LYS A 165 2.20 10.50 -7.40
CA LYS A 165 1.23 11.52 -6.98
C LYS A 165 -0.17 11.01 -7.18
N ASP A 166 -0.88 10.75 -6.09
CA ASP A 166 -2.32 10.56 -6.12
C ASP A 166 -3.00 11.88 -6.46
N ARG A 167 -3.98 11.82 -7.35
CA ARG A 167 -4.74 13.00 -7.80
C ARG A 167 -6.21 12.76 -7.52
N PRO A 168 -6.89 13.71 -6.87
CA PRO A 168 -8.32 13.62 -6.68
C PRO A 168 -9.03 13.54 -8.04
N VAL A 169 -10.02 12.67 -8.12
CA VAL A 169 -10.79 12.43 -9.34
C VAL A 169 -12.29 12.56 -9.03
N GLU A 170 -13.03 13.18 -9.95
CA GLU A 170 -14.48 13.41 -9.79
C GLU A 170 -15.26 12.09 -9.88
N ASN A 171 -14.86 11.19 -10.77
CA ASN A 171 -15.48 9.87 -10.96
C ASN A 171 -14.45 8.77 -10.74
N GLU A 172 -14.37 8.30 -9.49
CA GLU A 172 -13.41 7.27 -9.07
C GLU A 172 -13.61 5.95 -9.82
N LYS A 173 -14.86 5.54 -10.06
CA LYS A 173 -15.17 4.30 -10.80
C LYS A 173 -14.65 4.34 -12.23
N TYR A 174 -14.83 5.45 -12.92
CA TYR A 174 -14.29 5.65 -14.25
C TYR A 174 -12.75 5.68 -14.22
N ALA A 175 -12.17 6.44 -13.30
CA ALA A 175 -10.72 6.55 -13.15
C ALA A 175 -10.07 5.20 -12.86
N PHE A 176 -10.64 4.42 -11.94
CA PHE A 176 -10.12 3.08 -11.64
C PHE A 176 -10.31 2.10 -12.80
N ARG A 177 -11.44 2.16 -13.51
CA ARG A 177 -11.62 1.38 -14.74
C ARG A 177 -10.55 1.72 -15.79
N CYS A 178 -10.25 3.00 -16.00
CA CYS A 178 -9.17 3.41 -16.90
C CYS A 178 -7.81 2.88 -16.45
N PHE A 179 -7.57 2.85 -15.15
CA PHE A 179 -6.35 2.26 -14.57
C PHE A 179 -6.29 0.75 -14.85
N LEU A 180 -7.37 0.00 -14.62
CA LEU A 180 -7.43 -1.43 -14.93
C LEU A 180 -7.17 -1.72 -16.43
N LEU A 181 -7.72 -0.90 -17.34
CA LEU A 181 -7.44 -1.04 -18.78
C LEU A 181 -5.95 -0.82 -19.09
N ARG A 182 -5.30 0.14 -18.43
CA ARG A 182 -3.85 0.37 -18.58
C ARG A 182 -3.03 -0.78 -18.02
N LEU A 183 -3.51 -1.47 -16.97
CA LEU A 183 -2.92 -2.69 -16.42
C LEU A 183 -3.13 -3.92 -17.33
N GLY A 184 -3.88 -3.78 -18.43
CA GLY A 184 -4.13 -4.88 -19.36
C GLY A 184 -5.40 -5.67 -19.08
N PHE A 185 -6.32 -5.21 -18.23
CA PHE A 185 -7.62 -5.85 -17.99
C PHE A 185 -8.57 -5.61 -19.18
N ILE A 186 -8.23 -6.15 -20.34
CA ILE A 186 -8.94 -5.99 -21.61
C ILE A 186 -9.53 -7.37 -22.01
N GLY A 187 -10.67 -7.37 -22.69
CA GLY A 187 -11.33 -8.59 -23.16
C GLY A 187 -12.26 -9.25 -22.12
N ASP A 188 -12.90 -10.33 -22.57
CA ASP A 188 -13.90 -11.04 -21.78
C ASP A 188 -13.28 -11.87 -20.64
N GLU A 189 -12.05 -12.31 -20.79
CA GLU A 189 -11.31 -13.05 -19.77
C GLU A 189 -11.17 -12.27 -18.45
N TYR A 190 -11.09 -10.93 -18.52
CA TYR A 190 -11.01 -10.05 -17.34
C TYR A 190 -12.36 -9.47 -16.92
N LYS A 191 -13.49 -9.87 -17.54
CA LYS A 191 -14.81 -9.31 -17.23
C LYS A 191 -15.19 -9.49 -15.77
N THR A 192 -15.00 -10.70 -15.22
CA THR A 192 -15.26 -11.02 -13.81
C THR A 192 -14.32 -10.23 -12.90
N SER A 193 -13.01 -10.21 -13.20
CA SER A 193 -12.04 -9.47 -12.40
C SER A 193 -12.35 -7.96 -12.37
N ARG A 194 -12.72 -7.36 -13.50
CA ARG A 194 -13.17 -5.95 -13.51
C ARG A 194 -14.44 -5.73 -12.69
N LYS A 195 -15.40 -6.65 -12.74
CA LYS A 195 -16.63 -6.56 -11.94
C LYS A 195 -16.31 -6.59 -10.43
N VAL A 196 -15.45 -7.51 -10.01
CA VAL A 196 -14.99 -7.62 -8.63
C VAL A 196 -14.29 -6.35 -8.17
N LEU A 197 -13.28 -5.90 -8.90
CA LEU A 197 -12.45 -4.74 -8.54
C LEU A 197 -13.19 -3.39 -8.61
N LEU A 198 -14.34 -3.32 -9.31
CA LEU A 198 -15.16 -2.12 -9.41
C LEU A 198 -16.40 -2.15 -8.49
N LYS A 199 -16.59 -3.22 -7.71
CA LYS A 199 -17.82 -3.41 -6.90
C LYS A 199 -18.01 -2.34 -5.83
N ASN A 200 -16.92 -1.86 -5.24
CA ASN A 200 -16.93 -0.90 -4.13
C ASN A 200 -17.06 0.57 -4.57
N PHE A 201 -17.14 0.81 -5.88
CA PHE A 201 -17.28 2.16 -6.42
C PHE A 201 -18.74 2.47 -6.81
N SER A 202 -19.21 3.65 -6.45
CA SER A 202 -20.46 4.23 -6.94
C SER A 202 -20.28 4.94 -8.29
N GLY A 203 -21.36 5.21 -8.99
CA GLY A 203 -21.37 5.98 -10.23
C GLY A 203 -21.15 5.16 -11.50
N SER A 204 -20.96 5.85 -12.62
CA SER A 204 -20.80 5.24 -13.95
C SER A 204 -19.34 4.94 -14.27
N SER A 205 -19.07 3.75 -14.78
CA SER A 205 -17.74 3.40 -15.32
C SER A 205 -17.54 3.85 -16.78
N ALA A 206 -18.58 4.37 -17.44
CA ALA A 206 -18.55 4.69 -18.87
C ALA A 206 -18.18 6.15 -19.17
N PHE A 207 -18.48 7.08 -18.26
CA PHE A 207 -18.31 8.51 -18.50
C PHE A 207 -17.43 9.17 -17.44
N LYS A 208 -16.56 10.10 -17.86
CA LYS A 208 -15.65 10.83 -16.99
C LYS A 208 -16.40 11.79 -16.05
N GLY A 209 -17.33 12.58 -16.54
CA GLY A 209 -18.30 13.33 -15.73
C GLY A 209 -19.50 12.44 -15.47
N GLY A 210 -19.89 12.22 -14.21
CA GLY A 210 -21.08 11.42 -13.89
C GLY A 210 -22.28 11.87 -14.73
N ARG A 211 -23.21 10.94 -15.01
CA ARG A 211 -24.49 11.35 -15.60
C ARG A 211 -25.19 12.22 -14.55
N GLU A 212 -25.32 13.52 -14.77
CA GLU A 212 -26.35 14.30 -14.12
C GLU A 212 -27.69 13.61 -14.47
N ASN A 213 -28.37 13.10 -13.46
CA ASN A 213 -29.76 12.67 -13.63
C ASN A 213 -30.56 13.93 -13.98
N GLU A 214 -30.85 14.13 -15.25
CA GLU A 214 -31.96 14.97 -15.66
C GLU A 214 -33.22 14.30 -15.13
N ILE A 215 -33.67 14.75 -13.96
CA ILE A 215 -35.04 14.55 -13.49
C ILE A 215 -35.78 15.76 -14.02
N SER A 216 -36.49 15.55 -15.11
CA SER A 216 -37.62 16.41 -15.52
C SER A 216 -38.90 15.79 -14.98
#